data_8baa2e8f71990ff364c577c145865429
#
_entry.id   8baa2e8f71990ff364c577c145865429
#
_cell.length_a   1.000
_cell.length_b   1.000
_cell.length_c   1.000
_cell.angle_alpha   90.00
_cell.angle_beta   90.00
_cell.angle_gamma   90.00
#
_symmetry.space_group_name_H-M   'P 1'
#
loop_
_entity.id
_entity.type
_entity.pdbx_description
1 polymer ?
#
loop_
_entity_poly.entity_id
_entity_poly.type
_entity_poly.pdbx_seq_one_letter_code
_entity_poly.pdbx_strand_id
1 'polypeptide(L)'
;MAADDVPRVGLMHVGTDHIPPSWPSLKARLEELGWTDGRNVKLMWRNLESYAVGEQASVFLGQRVDVIVAFEDSSISAAQAVTAGIPDPIPVVFLHPSDPVRDGLVESLSHPDSNLTGVYGARDEVDKQLELYQLLVPRLRRMLTLIDPNDPRTERLLPGYEAASAQLPRPLQLDIREASSARDLKRIFRSLRPGEVDGAFLLSPSLRLNHSALTIRLAKHARLPVQAHRKEWVEQGALFSYGIDLPLIGRAGARYVDGLLTGMSPADLPVEEISKIELAINLETAARLGIKVPQEMIIRADHVYREPQP
;
A
#
# COMPACT_ATOMS: atom_id res chain seq x y z
N MET A 1 38.08 -1.34 -9.39
CA MET A 1 37.32 -0.38 -8.61
C MET A 1 37.52 -0.73 -7.15
N ALA A 2 37.92 0.22 -6.32
CA ALA A 2 38.05 0.02 -4.88
C ALA A 2 36.65 -0.25 -4.30
N ALA A 3 36.56 -1.04 -3.24
CA ALA A 3 35.28 -1.42 -2.61
C ALA A 3 34.46 -0.22 -2.04
N ASP A 4 35.03 0.98 -2.05
CA ASP A 4 34.40 2.22 -1.56
C ASP A 4 33.65 3.02 -2.63
N ASP A 5 33.70 2.60 -3.90
CA ASP A 5 33.18 3.35 -5.05
C ASP A 5 31.89 2.76 -5.65
N VAL A 6 31.23 1.85 -4.91
CA VAL A 6 29.98 1.21 -5.35
C VAL A 6 28.79 2.08 -4.92
N PRO A 7 27.90 2.47 -5.85
CA PRO A 7 26.69 3.24 -5.52
C PRO A 7 25.87 2.59 -4.41
N ARG A 8 25.32 3.42 -3.54
CA ARG A 8 24.55 3.02 -2.36
C ARG A 8 23.10 3.50 -2.47
N VAL A 9 22.17 2.58 -2.39
CA VAL A 9 20.74 2.88 -2.42
C VAL A 9 20.12 2.60 -1.05
N GLY A 10 19.65 3.64 -0.40
CA GLY A 10 18.92 3.54 0.86
C GLY A 10 17.46 3.19 0.61
N LEU A 11 16.96 2.14 1.25
CA LEU A 11 15.59 1.64 1.10
C LEU A 11 14.84 1.87 2.40
N MET A 12 13.83 2.76 2.40
CA MET A 12 13.07 3.16 3.58
C MET A 12 11.63 2.66 3.55
N HIS A 13 11.22 2.01 4.62
CA HIS A 13 9.87 1.51 4.81
C HIS A 13 9.44 1.66 6.27
N VAL A 14 8.18 1.94 6.52
CA VAL A 14 7.58 2.00 7.85
C VAL A 14 6.67 0.80 8.05
N GLY A 15 6.88 0.04 9.14
CA GLY A 15 6.07 -1.13 9.47
C GLY A 15 6.93 -2.31 9.91
N THR A 16 6.42 -3.09 10.86
CA THR A 16 7.25 -4.02 11.65
C THR A 16 7.62 -5.31 10.93
N ASP A 17 6.85 -5.81 9.96
CA ASP A 17 7.01 -7.21 9.56
C ASP A 17 6.89 -7.51 8.06
N HIS A 18 6.71 -6.52 7.19
CA HIS A 18 6.46 -6.82 5.78
C HIS A 18 7.34 -6.00 4.84
N ILE A 19 8.07 -6.71 4.00
CA ILE A 19 8.72 -6.15 2.82
C ILE A 19 7.61 -5.57 1.92
N PRO A 20 7.73 -4.31 1.45
CA PRO A 20 6.72 -3.72 0.56
C PRO A 20 6.48 -4.60 -0.69
N PRO A 21 5.23 -4.84 -1.10
CA PRO A 21 4.92 -5.69 -2.26
C PRO A 21 5.57 -5.23 -3.58
N SER A 22 5.89 -3.96 -3.70
CA SER A 22 6.63 -3.38 -4.83
C SER A 22 8.12 -3.73 -4.84
N TRP A 23 8.69 -4.15 -3.70
CA TRP A 23 10.13 -4.41 -3.58
C TRP A 23 10.63 -5.58 -4.44
N PRO A 24 10.02 -6.78 -4.43
CA PRO A 24 10.52 -7.89 -5.23
C PRO A 24 10.64 -7.54 -6.72
N SER A 25 9.65 -6.83 -7.25
CA SER A 25 9.64 -6.42 -8.65
C SER A 25 10.62 -5.26 -8.94
N LEU A 26 10.82 -4.34 -7.98
CA LEU A 26 11.86 -3.32 -8.07
C LEU A 26 13.23 -3.97 -8.13
N LYS A 27 13.55 -4.89 -7.21
CA LYS A 27 14.83 -5.60 -7.18
C LYS A 27 15.07 -6.38 -8.47
N ALA A 28 14.11 -7.19 -8.91
CA ALA A 28 14.22 -7.95 -10.15
C ALA A 28 14.47 -7.04 -11.35
N ARG A 29 13.80 -5.88 -11.41
CA ARG A 29 14.00 -4.93 -12.51
C ARG A 29 15.36 -4.23 -12.43
N LEU A 30 15.89 -3.91 -11.25
CA LEU A 30 17.26 -3.44 -11.09
C LEU A 30 18.27 -4.46 -11.60
N GLU A 31 18.08 -5.74 -11.30
CA GLU A 31 18.93 -6.83 -11.81
C GLU A 31 18.86 -6.91 -13.34
N GLU A 32 17.68 -6.80 -13.95
CA GLU A 32 17.50 -6.73 -15.42
C GLU A 32 18.20 -5.51 -16.04
N LEU A 33 18.28 -4.39 -15.31
CA LEU A 33 19.00 -3.17 -15.73
C LEU A 33 20.52 -3.25 -15.47
N GLY A 34 21.01 -4.35 -14.90
CA GLY A 34 22.42 -4.59 -14.66
C GLY A 34 22.91 -4.26 -13.25
N TRP A 35 22.03 -3.82 -12.35
CA TRP A 35 22.36 -3.51 -10.96
C TRP A 35 22.20 -4.75 -10.08
N THR A 36 23.32 -5.28 -9.59
CA THR A 36 23.34 -6.47 -8.72
C THR A 36 23.86 -6.10 -7.34
N ASP A 37 23.03 -6.32 -6.31
CA ASP A 37 23.37 -6.04 -4.92
C ASP A 37 24.64 -6.80 -4.48
N GLY A 38 25.54 -6.07 -3.81
CA GLY A 38 26.83 -6.57 -3.36
C GLY A 38 27.91 -6.68 -4.48
N ARG A 39 27.56 -6.40 -5.75
CA ARG A 39 28.50 -6.43 -6.88
C ARG A 39 28.80 -5.04 -7.42
N ASN A 40 27.80 -4.31 -7.87
CA ASN A 40 27.94 -2.98 -8.47
C ASN A 40 26.92 -1.96 -7.96
N VAL A 41 26.11 -2.35 -6.99
CA VAL A 41 25.25 -1.49 -6.18
C VAL A 41 25.17 -2.09 -4.76
N LYS A 42 25.00 -1.25 -3.74
CA LYS A 42 24.75 -1.68 -2.36
C LYS A 42 23.35 -1.25 -1.93
N LEU A 43 22.47 -2.20 -1.69
CA LEU A 43 21.11 -1.97 -1.23
C LEU A 43 21.06 -1.99 0.29
N MET A 44 20.62 -0.90 0.91
CA MET A 44 20.69 -0.69 2.35
C MET A 44 19.30 -0.47 2.94
N TRP A 45 18.76 -1.49 3.60
CA TRP A 45 17.43 -1.43 4.20
C TRP A 45 17.40 -0.71 5.54
N ARG A 46 16.35 0.10 5.72
CA ARG A 46 15.90 0.61 7.01
C ARG A 46 14.40 0.44 7.15
N ASN A 47 14.01 -0.41 8.07
CA ASN A 47 12.64 -0.48 8.53
C ASN A 47 12.49 0.55 9.65
N LEU A 48 11.68 1.58 9.41
CA LEU A 48 11.51 2.70 10.33
C LEU A 48 10.37 2.37 11.29
N GLU A 49 10.64 2.49 12.58
CA GLU A 49 9.58 2.43 13.59
C GLU A 49 8.77 3.71 13.58
N SER A 50 7.46 3.61 13.68
CA SER A 50 6.52 4.73 13.47
C SER A 50 6.72 5.93 14.41
N TYR A 51 7.39 5.74 15.55
CA TYR A 51 7.67 6.81 16.53
C TYR A 51 9.05 7.46 16.40
N ALA A 52 9.96 6.91 15.60
CA ALA A 52 11.33 7.39 15.43
C ALA A 52 11.73 7.58 13.95
N VAL A 53 10.74 7.79 13.08
CA VAL A 53 10.92 7.78 11.61
C VAL A 53 11.98 8.80 11.17
N GLY A 54 11.96 10.02 11.69
CA GLY A 54 12.91 11.07 11.33
C GLY A 54 14.34 10.79 11.77
N GLU A 55 14.55 10.32 13.01
CA GLU A 55 15.88 9.99 13.53
C GLU A 55 16.49 8.82 12.76
N GLN A 56 15.70 7.79 12.50
CA GLN A 56 16.17 6.60 11.79
C GLN A 56 16.46 6.89 10.31
N ALA A 57 15.71 7.79 9.67
CA ALA A 57 15.95 8.24 8.31
C ALA A 57 17.27 9.01 8.18
N SER A 58 17.65 9.81 9.19
CA SER A 58 18.89 10.60 9.18
C SER A 58 20.17 9.75 9.13
N VAL A 59 20.10 8.47 9.48
CA VAL A 59 21.23 7.52 9.37
C VAL A 59 21.75 7.42 7.94
N PHE A 60 20.89 7.56 6.93
CA PHE A 60 21.33 7.52 5.53
C PHE A 60 22.25 8.68 5.15
N LEU A 61 22.07 9.86 5.77
CA LEU A 61 22.97 11.01 5.55
C LEU A 61 24.41 10.65 5.95
N GLY A 62 24.58 9.95 7.09
CA GLY A 62 25.89 9.50 7.56
C GLY A 62 26.50 8.34 6.76
N GLN A 63 25.68 7.62 6.00
CA GLN A 63 26.10 6.44 5.23
C GLN A 63 26.43 6.74 3.78
N ARG A 64 26.38 8.01 3.35
CA ARG A 64 26.69 8.46 1.99
C ARG A 64 25.92 7.66 0.94
N VAL A 65 24.59 7.58 1.09
CA VAL A 65 23.74 6.98 0.05
C VAL A 65 23.61 7.94 -1.13
N ASP A 66 23.60 7.41 -2.34
CA ASP A 66 23.49 8.17 -3.58
C ASP A 66 22.02 8.40 -3.97
N VAL A 67 21.13 7.47 -3.58
CA VAL A 67 19.69 7.54 -3.85
C VAL A 67 18.95 6.95 -2.66
N ILE A 68 17.84 7.56 -2.26
CA ILE A 68 16.89 7.00 -1.30
C ILE A 68 15.66 6.52 -2.06
N VAL A 69 15.21 5.29 -1.80
CA VAL A 69 13.90 4.78 -2.22
C VAL A 69 13.00 4.72 -1.01
N ALA A 70 11.92 5.47 -1.02
CA ALA A 70 10.97 5.56 0.10
C ALA A 70 9.61 4.96 -0.31
N PHE A 71 9.13 4.00 0.49
CA PHE A 71 7.90 3.28 0.21
C PHE A 71 6.77 3.83 1.08
N GLU A 72 5.69 4.29 0.45
CA GLU A 72 4.48 4.80 1.08
C GLU A 72 4.67 6.11 1.89
N ASP A 73 3.58 6.79 2.19
CA ASP A 73 3.55 8.18 2.68
C ASP A 73 4.49 8.47 3.87
N SER A 74 4.52 7.61 4.88
CA SER A 74 5.27 7.90 6.11
C SER A 74 6.78 7.89 5.89
N SER A 75 7.31 6.94 5.11
CA SER A 75 8.74 6.91 4.78
C SER A 75 9.11 7.98 3.76
N ILE A 76 8.20 8.32 2.84
CA ILE A 76 8.40 9.42 1.88
C ILE A 76 8.51 10.76 2.61
N SER A 77 7.59 11.03 3.54
CA SER A 77 7.66 12.25 4.37
C SER A 77 8.95 12.33 5.19
N ALA A 78 9.42 11.19 5.71
CA ALA A 78 10.69 11.14 6.44
C ALA A 78 11.89 11.41 5.51
N ALA A 79 11.91 10.80 4.31
CA ALA A 79 12.96 11.05 3.32
C ALA A 79 13.00 12.53 2.91
N GLN A 80 11.83 13.14 2.63
CA GLN A 80 11.72 14.55 2.34
C GLN A 80 12.28 15.41 3.48
N ALA A 81 11.86 15.14 4.73
CA ALA A 81 12.28 15.92 5.89
C ALA A 81 13.80 15.87 6.13
N VAL A 82 14.45 14.70 5.99
CA VAL A 82 15.89 14.56 6.23
C VAL A 82 16.74 15.08 5.09
N THR A 83 16.20 15.19 3.88
CA THR A 83 16.92 15.76 2.73
C THR A 83 16.65 17.25 2.55
N ALA A 84 15.66 17.82 3.24
CA ALA A 84 15.34 19.22 3.18
C ALA A 84 16.47 20.08 3.76
N GLY A 85 16.79 21.20 3.08
CA GLY A 85 17.78 22.17 3.56
C GLY A 85 19.25 21.73 3.42
N ILE A 86 19.53 20.58 2.80
CA ILE A 86 20.88 20.16 2.45
C ILE A 86 21.27 20.85 1.14
N PRO A 87 22.48 21.47 1.05
CA PRO A 87 22.89 22.18 -0.17
C PRO A 87 22.92 21.33 -1.44
N ASP A 88 23.23 20.04 -1.29
CA ASP A 88 23.21 19.05 -2.37
C ASP A 88 22.37 17.87 -1.88
N PRO A 89 21.04 17.95 -2.02
CA PRO A 89 20.13 16.99 -1.41
C PRO A 89 20.19 15.64 -2.12
N ILE A 90 20.23 14.56 -1.33
CA ILE A 90 20.18 13.20 -1.85
C ILE A 90 18.89 13.02 -2.65
N PRO A 91 18.94 12.51 -3.89
CA PRO A 91 17.78 12.17 -4.67
C PRO A 91 16.87 11.15 -3.98
N VAL A 92 15.56 11.37 -4.01
CA VAL A 92 14.56 10.48 -3.43
C VAL A 92 13.64 9.96 -4.51
N VAL A 93 13.57 8.65 -4.66
CA VAL A 93 12.54 7.96 -5.45
C VAL A 93 11.42 7.55 -4.53
N PHE A 94 10.29 8.20 -4.62
CA PHE A 94 9.12 7.79 -3.88
C PHE A 94 8.30 6.73 -4.62
N LEU A 95 7.75 5.78 -3.88
CA LEU A 95 6.91 4.72 -4.40
C LEU A 95 5.56 4.69 -3.68
N HIS A 96 4.50 4.92 -4.44
CA HIS A 96 3.11 4.84 -4.00
C HIS A 96 2.73 5.82 -2.87
N PRO A 97 2.99 7.14 -3.03
CA PRO A 97 2.37 8.15 -2.19
C PRO A 97 0.87 8.26 -2.49
N SER A 98 0.12 8.83 -1.55
CA SER A 98 -1.32 9.06 -1.72
C SER A 98 -1.63 10.12 -2.79
N ASP A 99 -0.90 11.24 -2.79
CA ASP A 99 -1.04 12.32 -3.77
C ASP A 99 0.22 13.19 -3.77
N PRO A 100 1.15 12.99 -4.72
CA PRO A 100 2.46 13.62 -4.66
C PRO A 100 2.44 15.14 -4.79
N VAL A 101 1.47 15.71 -5.50
CA VAL A 101 1.34 17.17 -5.67
C VAL A 101 0.66 17.79 -4.46
N ARG A 102 -0.49 17.26 -4.05
CA ARG A 102 -1.24 17.78 -2.90
C ARG A 102 -0.48 17.65 -1.60
N ASP A 103 0.28 16.58 -1.44
CA ASP A 103 1.06 16.32 -0.23
C ASP A 103 2.42 17.06 -0.26
N GLY A 104 2.67 17.89 -1.28
CA GLY A 104 3.82 18.77 -1.39
C GLY A 104 5.15 18.05 -1.62
N LEU A 105 5.12 16.87 -2.24
CA LEU A 105 6.33 16.13 -2.58
C LEU A 105 7.00 16.72 -3.84
N VAL A 106 6.18 17.15 -4.79
CA VAL A 106 6.59 17.75 -6.06
C VAL A 106 5.68 18.92 -6.42
N GLU A 107 6.18 19.86 -7.20
CA GLU A 107 5.39 21.01 -7.67
C GLU A 107 4.33 20.56 -8.69
N SER A 108 4.73 19.73 -9.63
CA SER A 108 3.84 19.10 -10.60
C SER A 108 4.33 17.71 -11.00
N LEU A 109 3.47 16.91 -11.62
CA LEU A 109 3.84 15.57 -12.08
C LEU A 109 4.84 15.62 -13.25
N SER A 110 4.73 16.61 -14.12
CA SER A 110 5.61 16.78 -15.29
C SER A 110 6.95 17.43 -14.96
N HIS A 111 6.99 18.28 -13.92
CA HIS A 111 8.18 19.00 -13.46
C HIS A 111 8.21 18.94 -11.94
N PRO A 112 8.92 17.97 -11.37
CA PRO A 112 8.99 17.81 -9.92
C PRO A 112 9.61 18.99 -9.18
N ASP A 113 10.58 19.69 -9.80
CA ASP A 113 11.33 20.86 -9.26
C ASP A 113 11.85 20.68 -7.83
N SER A 114 12.19 19.44 -7.48
CA SER A 114 12.70 19.05 -6.18
C SER A 114 13.72 17.91 -6.31
N ASN A 115 14.32 17.49 -5.19
CA ASN A 115 15.11 16.27 -5.15
C ASN A 115 14.26 14.99 -5.08
N LEU A 116 12.94 15.12 -5.11
CA LEU A 116 11.99 14.01 -5.10
C LEU A 116 11.40 13.79 -6.49
N THR A 117 11.36 12.54 -6.90
CA THR A 117 10.61 12.07 -8.08
C THR A 117 10.14 10.63 -7.81
N GLY A 118 9.37 10.04 -8.71
CA GLY A 118 9.01 8.64 -8.52
C GLY A 118 7.71 8.22 -9.18
N VAL A 119 7.04 7.26 -8.54
CA VAL A 119 5.89 6.56 -9.10
C VAL A 119 4.76 6.50 -8.08
N TYR A 120 3.54 6.84 -8.51
CA TYR A 120 2.36 6.70 -7.67
C TYR A 120 1.28 5.86 -8.38
N GLY A 121 0.32 5.38 -7.60
CA GLY A 121 -0.83 4.68 -8.13
C GLY A 121 -2.01 5.63 -8.31
N ALA A 122 -2.83 5.40 -9.33
CA ALA A 122 -4.13 6.06 -9.44
C ALA A 122 -4.93 5.92 -8.13
N ARG A 123 -5.79 6.89 -7.86
CA ARG A 123 -6.62 6.89 -6.64
C ARG A 123 -7.48 5.63 -6.57
N ASP A 124 -7.70 5.15 -5.34
CA ASP A 124 -8.67 4.08 -5.08
C ASP A 124 -10.04 4.43 -5.68
N GLU A 125 -10.56 3.57 -6.51
CA GLU A 125 -11.92 3.66 -7.03
C GLU A 125 -12.91 3.16 -5.97
N VAL A 126 -13.17 3.98 -4.94
CA VAL A 126 -13.98 3.62 -3.77
C VAL A 126 -15.36 3.13 -4.17
N ASP A 127 -16.01 3.84 -5.11
CA ASP A 127 -17.33 3.46 -5.63
C ASP A 127 -17.30 2.04 -6.19
N LYS A 128 -16.29 1.74 -6.98
CA LYS A 128 -16.12 0.43 -7.60
C LYS A 128 -15.80 -0.67 -6.59
N GLN A 129 -15.00 -0.37 -5.60
CA GLN A 129 -14.70 -1.30 -4.51
C GLN A 129 -15.98 -1.70 -3.77
N LEU A 130 -16.82 -0.73 -3.43
CA LEU A 130 -18.08 -0.97 -2.72
C LEU A 130 -19.14 -1.66 -3.60
N GLU A 131 -19.23 -1.31 -4.89
CA GLU A 131 -20.09 -2.03 -5.85
C GLU A 131 -19.70 -3.51 -5.96
N LEU A 132 -18.40 -3.79 -6.14
CA LEU A 132 -17.88 -5.16 -6.22
C LEU A 132 -18.16 -5.93 -4.93
N TYR A 133 -18.05 -5.26 -3.77
CA TYR A 133 -18.36 -5.88 -2.50
C TYR A 133 -19.85 -6.29 -2.42
N GLN A 134 -20.76 -5.40 -2.82
CA GLN A 134 -22.20 -5.74 -2.86
C GLN A 134 -22.55 -6.79 -3.91
N LEU A 135 -21.79 -6.85 -5.02
CA LEU A 135 -21.98 -7.88 -6.04
C LEU A 135 -21.56 -9.25 -5.52
N LEU A 136 -20.42 -9.33 -4.82
CA LEU A 136 -19.93 -10.56 -4.19
C LEU A 136 -20.79 -10.98 -2.97
N VAL A 137 -21.26 -10.01 -2.20
CA VAL A 137 -22.04 -10.22 -0.97
C VAL A 137 -23.40 -9.54 -1.11
N PRO A 138 -24.39 -10.13 -1.81
CA PRO A 138 -25.68 -9.48 -2.09
C PRO A 138 -26.46 -9.05 -0.84
N ARG A 139 -26.18 -9.68 0.29
CA ARG A 139 -26.78 -9.34 1.61
C ARG A 139 -26.11 -8.15 2.30
N LEU A 140 -24.99 -7.62 1.78
CA LEU A 140 -24.24 -6.54 2.40
C LEU A 140 -25.11 -5.28 2.54
N ARG A 141 -25.41 -4.91 3.77
CA ARG A 141 -26.18 -3.72 4.17
C ARG A 141 -25.43 -2.91 5.22
N ARG A 142 -24.69 -3.58 6.09
CA ARG A 142 -23.92 -2.97 7.16
C ARG A 142 -22.50 -3.49 7.13
N MET A 143 -21.52 -2.59 6.95
CA MET A 143 -20.11 -2.90 6.86
C MET A 143 -19.38 -2.41 8.11
N LEU A 144 -18.73 -3.31 8.85
CA LEU A 144 -17.79 -2.95 9.90
C LEU A 144 -16.60 -2.19 9.26
N THR A 145 -16.52 -0.91 9.54
CA THR A 145 -15.48 -0.01 9.03
C THR A 145 -14.53 0.32 10.16
N LEU A 146 -13.32 -0.25 10.11
CA LEU A 146 -12.31 -0.07 11.14
C LEU A 146 -11.45 1.16 10.80
N ILE A 147 -11.38 2.09 11.75
CA ILE A 147 -10.59 3.32 11.62
C ILE A 147 -9.59 3.44 12.77
N ASP A 148 -8.45 4.07 12.49
CA ASP A 148 -7.50 4.53 13.50
C ASP A 148 -7.62 6.04 13.63
N PRO A 149 -8.10 6.56 14.78
CA PRO A 149 -8.25 8.00 14.98
C PRO A 149 -6.90 8.73 15.06
N ASN A 150 -5.78 8.00 15.24
CA ASN A 150 -4.44 8.59 15.25
C ASN A 150 -3.80 8.65 13.86
N ASP A 151 -4.41 8.03 12.83
CA ASP A 151 -3.93 8.15 11.45
C ASP A 151 -4.57 9.38 10.78
N PRO A 152 -3.81 10.45 10.49
CA PRO A 152 -4.36 11.70 9.94
C PRO A 152 -5.00 11.50 8.56
N ARG A 153 -4.70 10.40 7.87
CA ARG A 153 -5.31 10.06 6.59
C ARG A 153 -6.76 9.57 6.75
N THR A 154 -7.13 9.10 7.93
CA THR A 154 -8.50 8.65 8.24
C THR A 154 -9.52 9.76 7.96
N GLU A 155 -9.26 10.99 8.44
CA GLU A 155 -10.13 12.15 8.25
C GLU A 155 -10.31 12.52 6.77
N ARG A 156 -9.30 12.28 5.95
CA ARG A 156 -9.36 12.54 4.49
C ARG A 156 -10.12 11.44 3.73
N LEU A 157 -10.00 10.19 4.16
CA LEU A 157 -10.57 9.05 3.44
C LEU A 157 -12.04 8.82 3.79
N LEU A 158 -12.40 8.97 5.07
CA LEU A 158 -13.72 8.61 5.57
C LEU A 158 -14.87 9.30 4.83
N PRO A 159 -14.84 10.62 4.56
CA PRO A 159 -15.94 11.30 3.84
C PRO A 159 -16.18 10.73 2.44
N GLY A 160 -15.12 10.30 1.74
CA GLY A 160 -15.25 9.67 0.42
C GLY A 160 -15.97 8.33 0.50
N TYR A 161 -15.66 7.50 1.52
CA TYR A 161 -16.35 6.22 1.74
C TYR A 161 -17.79 6.40 2.19
N GLU A 162 -18.08 7.40 3.02
CA GLU A 162 -19.45 7.74 3.44
C GLU A 162 -20.29 8.19 2.23
N ALA A 163 -19.75 9.08 1.39
CA ALA A 163 -20.43 9.55 0.19
C ALA A 163 -20.69 8.40 -0.80
N ALA A 164 -19.67 7.60 -1.11
CA ALA A 164 -19.77 6.46 -2.02
C ALA A 164 -20.78 5.42 -1.51
N SER A 165 -20.74 5.10 -0.20
CA SER A 165 -21.67 4.13 0.40
C SER A 165 -23.13 4.57 0.35
N ALA A 166 -23.39 5.88 0.48
CA ALA A 166 -24.73 6.45 0.38
C ALA A 166 -25.26 6.49 -1.07
N GLN A 167 -24.38 6.60 -2.05
CA GLN A 167 -24.72 6.68 -3.48
C GLN A 167 -24.92 5.31 -4.17
N LEU A 168 -24.57 4.21 -3.50
CA LEU A 168 -24.79 2.88 -4.04
C LEU A 168 -26.27 2.64 -4.37
N PRO A 169 -26.59 1.84 -5.41
CA PRO A 169 -27.97 1.45 -5.70
C PRO A 169 -28.70 0.82 -4.51
N ARG A 170 -27.96 0.22 -3.62
CA ARG A 170 -28.41 -0.27 -2.31
C ARG A 170 -27.53 0.37 -1.25
N PRO A 171 -27.97 1.46 -0.61
CA PRO A 171 -27.17 2.18 0.37
C PRO A 171 -26.55 1.26 1.41
N LEU A 172 -25.26 1.48 1.71
CA LEU A 172 -24.47 0.68 2.63
C LEU A 172 -24.23 1.47 3.90
N GLN A 173 -24.67 0.94 5.04
CA GLN A 173 -24.40 1.55 6.33
C GLN A 173 -22.96 1.21 6.77
N LEU A 174 -22.17 2.22 7.08
CA LEU A 174 -20.86 2.05 7.68
C LEU A 174 -21.02 1.98 9.22
N ASP A 175 -20.67 0.84 9.80
CA ASP A 175 -20.53 0.66 11.26
C ASP A 175 -19.09 1.01 11.62
N ILE A 176 -18.85 2.29 11.89
CA ILE A 176 -17.51 2.82 12.13
C ILE A 176 -17.08 2.51 13.56
N ARG A 177 -15.94 1.85 13.72
CA ARG A 177 -15.35 1.54 15.02
C ARG A 177 -13.87 1.87 15.07
N GLU A 178 -13.48 2.53 16.15
CA GLU A 178 -12.10 2.97 16.38
C GLU A 178 -11.24 1.86 16.97
N ALA A 179 -10.08 1.67 16.37
CA ALA A 179 -9.04 0.76 16.82
C ALA A 179 -7.66 1.35 16.51
N SER A 180 -6.82 1.48 17.53
CA SER A 180 -5.41 1.91 17.39
C SER A 180 -4.43 0.80 17.76
N SER A 181 -4.94 -0.39 18.08
CA SER A 181 -4.12 -1.51 18.55
C SER A 181 -4.74 -2.87 18.23
N ALA A 182 -3.89 -3.90 18.27
CA ALA A 182 -4.33 -5.29 18.22
C ALA A 182 -5.35 -5.66 19.33
N ARG A 183 -5.24 -5.00 20.50
CA ARG A 183 -6.17 -5.19 21.63
C ARG A 183 -7.56 -4.67 21.28
N ASP A 184 -7.63 -3.49 20.66
CA ASP A 184 -8.90 -2.90 20.26
C ASP A 184 -9.60 -3.74 19.20
N LEU A 185 -8.88 -4.19 18.19
CA LEU A 185 -9.39 -5.09 17.17
C LEU A 185 -9.99 -6.36 17.80
N LYS A 186 -9.25 -7.02 18.70
CA LYS A 186 -9.75 -8.20 19.44
C LYS A 186 -11.00 -7.89 20.24
N ARG A 187 -11.08 -6.73 20.90
CA ARG A 187 -12.26 -6.28 21.66
C ARG A 187 -13.47 -6.09 20.74
N ILE A 188 -13.28 -5.37 19.62
CA ILE A 188 -14.33 -5.12 18.64
C ILE A 188 -14.91 -6.44 18.12
N PHE A 189 -14.07 -7.33 17.58
CA PHE A 189 -14.54 -8.59 17.04
C PHE A 189 -15.22 -9.51 18.07
N ARG A 190 -14.80 -9.48 19.35
CA ARG A 190 -15.44 -10.22 20.42
C ARG A 190 -16.80 -9.65 20.81
N SER A 191 -17.03 -8.36 20.60
CA SER A 191 -18.31 -7.71 20.94
C SER A 191 -19.37 -7.84 19.84
N LEU A 192 -18.97 -8.28 18.63
CA LEU A 192 -19.90 -8.47 17.52
C LEU A 192 -20.92 -9.57 17.81
N ARG A 193 -22.19 -9.27 17.57
CA ARG A 193 -23.26 -10.25 17.60
C ARG A 193 -23.45 -10.88 16.21
N PRO A 194 -23.87 -12.12 16.13
CA PRO A 194 -24.21 -12.74 14.84
C PRO A 194 -25.22 -11.89 14.05
N GLY A 195 -24.88 -11.55 12.80
CA GLY A 195 -25.73 -10.73 11.92
C GLY A 195 -25.76 -9.23 12.22
N GLU A 196 -24.92 -8.73 13.13
CA GLU A 196 -24.81 -7.29 13.41
C GLU A 196 -24.18 -6.52 12.26
N VAL A 197 -23.22 -7.14 11.56
CA VAL A 197 -22.57 -6.63 10.35
C VAL A 197 -22.47 -7.74 9.31
N ASP A 198 -22.42 -7.39 8.03
CA ASP A 198 -22.41 -8.33 6.90
C ASP A 198 -21.03 -8.50 6.27
N GLY A 199 -20.10 -7.61 6.57
CA GLY A 199 -18.74 -7.62 6.07
C GLY A 199 -17.85 -6.68 6.85
N ALA A 200 -16.55 -6.72 6.58
CA ALA A 200 -15.55 -5.89 7.26
C ALA A 200 -14.56 -5.24 6.27
N PHE A 201 -14.04 -4.09 6.68
CA PHE A 201 -13.12 -3.26 5.91
C PHE A 201 -12.19 -2.48 6.85
N LEU A 202 -10.91 -2.37 6.50
CA LEU A 202 -9.95 -1.50 7.18
C LEU A 202 -9.80 -0.22 6.37
N LEU A 203 -10.33 0.89 6.89
CA LEU A 203 -10.26 2.17 6.20
C LEU A 203 -8.89 2.83 6.37
N SER A 204 -8.40 2.92 7.60
CA SER A 204 -7.15 3.62 7.91
C SER A 204 -5.93 2.89 7.40
N PRO A 205 -5.02 3.56 6.67
CA PRO A 205 -3.78 2.98 6.17
C PRO A 205 -2.89 2.36 7.26
N SER A 206 -2.82 2.96 8.46
CA SER A 206 -2.09 2.40 9.60
C SER A 206 -2.58 1.00 10.00
N LEU A 207 -3.91 0.80 10.03
CA LEU A 207 -4.50 -0.51 10.31
C LEU A 207 -4.21 -1.52 9.20
N ARG A 208 -4.24 -1.09 7.95
CA ARG A 208 -3.93 -1.94 6.80
C ARG A 208 -2.49 -2.44 6.88
N LEU A 209 -1.54 -1.57 7.18
CA LEU A 209 -0.12 -1.90 7.24
C LEU A 209 0.22 -2.80 8.45
N ASN A 210 -0.33 -2.46 9.63
CA ASN A 210 0.12 -3.10 10.88
C ASN A 210 -0.77 -4.26 11.35
N HIS A 211 -2.02 -4.34 10.88
CA HIS A 211 -3.02 -5.24 11.47
C HIS A 211 -3.89 -6.02 10.47
N SER A 212 -3.58 -6.01 9.18
CA SER A 212 -4.36 -6.73 8.16
C SER A 212 -4.45 -8.23 8.45
N ALA A 213 -3.35 -8.90 8.70
CA ALA A 213 -3.31 -10.33 8.99
C ALA A 213 -4.11 -10.70 10.25
N LEU A 214 -4.04 -9.88 11.31
CA LEU A 214 -4.84 -10.08 12.52
C LEU A 214 -6.32 -9.90 12.22
N THR A 215 -6.70 -8.84 11.49
CA THR A 215 -8.09 -8.55 11.15
C THR A 215 -8.70 -9.66 10.30
N ILE A 216 -7.98 -10.18 9.30
CA ILE A 216 -8.41 -11.30 8.47
C ILE A 216 -8.66 -12.55 9.34
N ARG A 217 -7.76 -12.87 10.28
CA ARG A 217 -7.96 -14.00 11.21
C ARG A 217 -9.19 -13.80 12.10
N LEU A 218 -9.40 -12.61 12.65
CA LEU A 218 -10.55 -12.30 13.49
C LEU A 218 -11.86 -12.38 12.68
N ALA A 219 -11.88 -11.83 11.48
CA ALA A 219 -13.02 -11.89 10.57
C ALA A 219 -13.35 -13.33 10.14
N LYS A 220 -12.32 -14.17 9.91
CA LYS A 220 -12.50 -15.61 9.63
C LYS A 220 -13.27 -16.30 10.76
N HIS A 221 -12.92 -16.04 12.03
CA HIS A 221 -13.63 -16.60 13.19
C HIS A 221 -15.05 -16.05 13.32
N ALA A 222 -15.26 -14.77 13.00
CA ALA A 222 -16.57 -14.13 13.00
C ALA A 222 -17.43 -14.47 11.76
N ARG A 223 -16.91 -15.27 10.81
CA ARG A 223 -17.53 -15.58 9.51
C ARG A 223 -17.92 -14.34 8.72
N LEU A 224 -17.09 -13.31 8.77
CA LEU A 224 -17.27 -12.08 8.02
C LEU A 224 -16.38 -12.07 6.78
N PRO A 225 -16.90 -11.76 5.59
CA PRO A 225 -16.07 -11.43 4.43
C PRO A 225 -15.28 -10.15 4.71
N VAL A 226 -14.06 -10.07 4.18
CA VAL A 226 -13.20 -8.88 4.25
C VAL A 226 -12.91 -8.42 2.84
N GLN A 227 -13.15 -7.15 2.57
CA GLN A 227 -12.60 -6.47 1.41
C GLN A 227 -11.20 -5.96 1.78
N ALA A 228 -10.23 -6.25 0.94
CA ALA A 228 -8.84 -5.89 1.11
C ALA A 228 -8.39 -4.89 0.04
N HIS A 229 -7.25 -4.23 0.27
CA HIS A 229 -6.65 -3.32 -0.71
C HIS A 229 -5.62 -3.98 -1.61
N ARG A 230 -5.12 -5.16 -1.21
CA ARG A 230 -4.01 -5.84 -1.85
C ARG A 230 -4.30 -7.32 -2.03
N LYS A 231 -3.83 -7.89 -3.13
CA LYS A 231 -4.00 -9.32 -3.44
C LYS A 231 -3.31 -10.24 -2.41
N GLU A 232 -2.20 -9.79 -1.80
CA GLU A 232 -1.50 -10.55 -0.76
C GLU A 232 -2.38 -10.82 0.46
N TRP A 233 -3.30 -9.91 0.77
CA TRP A 233 -4.27 -10.13 1.85
C TRP A 233 -5.41 -11.05 1.43
N VAL A 234 -5.73 -11.10 0.14
CA VAL A 234 -6.68 -12.07 -0.41
C VAL A 234 -6.10 -13.47 -0.33
N GLU A 235 -4.83 -13.65 -0.63
CA GLU A 235 -4.10 -14.90 -0.42
C GLU A 235 -4.13 -15.34 1.05
N GLN A 236 -4.05 -14.41 1.99
CA GLN A 236 -4.15 -14.67 3.43
C GLN A 236 -5.56 -14.95 3.94
N GLY A 237 -6.59 -14.85 3.08
CA GLY A 237 -7.97 -15.21 3.40
C GLY A 237 -8.99 -14.07 3.41
N ALA A 238 -8.66 -12.86 2.96
CA ALA A 238 -9.67 -11.87 2.61
C ALA A 238 -10.52 -12.39 1.43
N LEU A 239 -11.75 -11.89 1.28
CA LEU A 239 -12.65 -12.36 0.21
C LEU A 239 -12.17 -11.88 -1.16
N PHE A 240 -11.85 -10.61 -1.27
CA PHE A 240 -11.37 -10.00 -2.50
C PHE A 240 -10.57 -8.73 -2.24
N SER A 241 -9.82 -8.29 -3.25
CA SER A 241 -9.26 -6.95 -3.32
C SER A 241 -9.49 -6.34 -4.70
N TYR A 242 -9.61 -5.02 -4.74
CA TYR A 242 -9.61 -4.22 -5.95
C TYR A 242 -8.72 -3.02 -5.68
N GLY A 243 -7.52 -3.02 -6.22
CA GLY A 243 -6.50 -2.04 -5.90
C GLY A 243 -5.34 -2.05 -6.90
N ILE A 244 -4.43 -1.11 -6.72
CA ILE A 244 -3.33 -0.86 -7.65
C ILE A 244 -2.37 -2.07 -7.76
N ASP A 245 -1.82 -2.30 -8.95
CA ASP A 245 -0.78 -3.29 -9.21
C ASP A 245 0.57 -2.78 -8.65
N LEU A 246 0.86 -3.09 -7.37
CA LEU A 246 2.09 -2.67 -6.70
C LEU A 246 3.38 -3.21 -7.33
N PRO A 247 3.44 -4.43 -7.87
CA PRO A 247 4.56 -4.88 -8.70
C PRO A 247 4.90 -3.95 -9.86
N LEU A 248 3.94 -3.36 -10.55
CA LEU A 248 4.21 -2.38 -11.61
C LEU A 248 4.85 -1.10 -11.06
N ILE A 249 4.41 -0.63 -9.88
CA ILE A 249 5.04 0.50 -9.18
C ILE A 249 6.53 0.20 -8.92
N GLY A 250 6.83 -1.01 -8.43
CA GLY A 250 8.22 -1.42 -8.20
C GLY A 250 9.06 -1.46 -9.47
N ARG A 251 8.54 -2.05 -10.53
CA ARG A 251 9.24 -2.09 -11.84
C ARG A 251 9.48 -0.70 -12.41
N ALA A 252 8.50 0.19 -12.32
CA ALA A 252 8.66 1.57 -12.74
C ALA A 252 9.71 2.29 -11.88
N GLY A 253 9.64 2.17 -10.55
CA GLY A 253 10.60 2.77 -9.63
C GLY A 253 12.05 2.38 -9.88
N ALA A 254 12.31 1.14 -10.32
CA ALA A 254 13.67 0.71 -10.66
C ALA A 254 14.27 1.52 -11.82
N ARG A 255 13.47 2.00 -12.78
CA ARG A 255 13.95 2.86 -13.87
C ARG A 255 14.38 4.25 -13.37
N TYR A 256 13.70 4.76 -12.34
CA TYR A 256 14.08 6.02 -11.69
C TYR A 256 15.40 5.87 -10.93
N VAL A 257 15.55 4.78 -10.18
CA VAL A 257 16.82 4.47 -9.50
C VAL A 257 17.96 4.36 -10.51
N ASP A 258 17.75 3.62 -11.61
CA ASP A 258 18.74 3.49 -12.70
C ASP A 258 19.11 4.84 -13.31
N GLY A 259 18.12 5.67 -13.64
CA GLY A 259 18.34 7.01 -14.17
C GLY A 259 19.17 7.88 -13.24
N LEU A 260 18.85 7.90 -11.94
CA LEU A 260 19.60 8.68 -10.95
C LEU A 260 21.02 8.15 -10.75
N LEU A 261 21.21 6.84 -10.68
CA LEU A 261 22.54 6.23 -10.57
C LEU A 261 23.41 6.44 -11.82
N THR A 262 22.80 6.68 -12.96
CA THR A 262 23.50 7.01 -14.23
C THR A 262 23.66 8.51 -14.46
N GLY A 263 23.26 9.36 -13.50
CA GLY A 263 23.52 10.79 -13.47
C GLY A 263 22.39 11.69 -13.97
N MET A 264 21.18 11.18 -14.11
CA MET A 264 19.99 12.02 -14.38
C MET A 264 19.65 12.84 -13.14
N SER A 265 19.11 14.05 -13.34
CA SER A 265 18.59 14.87 -12.25
C SER A 265 17.16 14.41 -11.88
N PRO A 266 16.78 14.39 -10.59
CA PRO A 266 15.38 14.15 -10.18
C PRO A 266 14.40 15.11 -10.84
N ALA A 267 14.80 16.38 -11.03
CA ALA A 267 13.98 17.42 -11.66
C ALA A 267 13.65 17.12 -13.13
N ASP A 268 14.51 16.35 -13.82
CA ASP A 268 14.31 15.93 -15.22
C ASP A 268 13.50 14.64 -15.39
N LEU A 269 13.10 14.02 -14.27
CA LEU A 269 12.36 12.77 -14.24
C LEU A 269 10.90 13.04 -13.85
N PRO A 270 9.96 13.14 -14.81
CA PRO A 270 8.54 13.31 -14.50
C PRO A 270 8.00 12.19 -13.61
N VAL A 271 7.07 12.53 -12.73
CA VAL A 271 6.39 11.53 -11.90
C VAL A 271 5.46 10.67 -12.74
N GLU A 272 5.56 9.36 -12.60
CA GLU A 272 4.74 8.40 -13.36
C GLU A 272 3.53 7.93 -12.56
N GLU A 273 2.37 7.93 -13.21
CA GLU A 273 1.14 7.35 -12.66
C GLU A 273 0.93 5.93 -13.19
N ILE A 274 0.77 4.97 -12.28
CA ILE A 274 0.32 3.61 -12.61
C ILE A 274 -1.20 3.56 -12.40
N SER A 275 -1.93 3.36 -13.49
CA SER A 275 -3.40 3.28 -13.48
C SER A 275 -3.95 1.85 -13.50
N LYS A 276 -3.08 0.84 -13.62
CA LYS A 276 -3.54 -0.55 -13.63
C LYS A 276 -4.02 -0.99 -12.26
N ILE A 277 -5.30 -1.33 -12.19
CA ILE A 277 -5.95 -1.88 -11.01
C ILE A 277 -6.14 -3.39 -11.21
N GLU A 278 -5.90 -4.17 -10.17
CA GLU A 278 -6.06 -5.62 -10.15
C GLU A 278 -7.26 -6.03 -9.29
N LEU A 279 -8.05 -6.97 -9.81
CA LEU A 279 -9.09 -7.67 -9.06
C LEU A 279 -8.56 -9.04 -8.63
N ALA A 280 -8.50 -9.29 -7.33
CA ALA A 280 -8.17 -10.60 -6.78
C ALA A 280 -9.35 -11.16 -5.98
N ILE A 281 -9.63 -12.46 -6.11
CA ILE A 281 -10.76 -13.14 -5.44
C ILE A 281 -10.28 -14.44 -4.81
N ASN A 282 -10.72 -14.71 -3.57
CA ASN A 282 -10.47 -15.95 -2.86
C ASN A 282 -11.71 -16.84 -2.86
N LEU A 283 -11.71 -17.87 -3.71
CA LEU A 283 -12.84 -18.79 -3.83
C LEU A 283 -12.95 -19.75 -2.63
N GLU A 284 -11.85 -20.07 -1.94
CA GLU A 284 -11.88 -20.85 -0.70
C GLU A 284 -12.63 -20.07 0.41
N THR A 285 -12.27 -18.81 0.57
CA THR A 285 -12.96 -17.93 1.53
C THR A 285 -14.42 -17.75 1.15
N ALA A 286 -14.73 -17.56 -0.14
CA ALA A 286 -16.11 -17.47 -0.61
C ALA A 286 -16.89 -18.74 -0.27
N ALA A 287 -16.37 -19.92 -0.58
CA ALA A 287 -17.01 -21.22 -0.29
C ALA A 287 -17.25 -21.41 1.22
N ARG A 288 -16.23 -21.10 2.07
CA ARG A 288 -16.36 -21.18 3.53
C ARG A 288 -17.45 -20.27 4.09
N LEU A 289 -17.68 -19.13 3.46
CA LEU A 289 -18.70 -18.16 3.84
C LEU A 289 -20.08 -18.41 3.18
N GLY A 290 -20.18 -19.42 2.30
CA GLY A 290 -21.40 -19.70 1.53
C GLY A 290 -21.70 -18.62 0.49
N ILE A 291 -20.67 -17.91 0.00
CA ILE A 291 -20.79 -16.86 -1.02
C ILE A 291 -20.62 -17.49 -2.39
N LYS A 292 -21.62 -17.32 -3.26
CA LYS A 292 -21.55 -17.74 -4.65
C LYS A 292 -20.95 -16.61 -5.50
N VAL A 293 -19.70 -16.75 -5.90
CA VAL A 293 -19.03 -15.78 -6.77
C VAL A 293 -19.60 -15.87 -8.19
N PRO A 294 -20.08 -14.76 -8.80
CA PRO A 294 -20.54 -14.76 -10.18
C PRO A 294 -19.42 -15.17 -11.15
N GLN A 295 -19.77 -15.99 -12.15
CA GLN A 295 -18.78 -16.50 -13.13
C GLN A 295 -18.08 -15.37 -13.88
N GLU A 296 -18.78 -14.29 -14.21
CA GLU A 296 -18.22 -13.13 -14.88
C GLU A 296 -17.12 -12.43 -14.03
N MET A 297 -17.25 -12.43 -12.71
CA MET A 297 -16.22 -11.88 -11.83
C MET A 297 -14.97 -12.76 -11.78
N ILE A 298 -15.16 -14.09 -11.81
CA ILE A 298 -14.04 -15.03 -11.88
C ILE A 298 -13.25 -14.85 -13.17
N ILE A 299 -13.95 -14.61 -14.29
CA ILE A 299 -13.31 -14.39 -15.60
C ILE A 299 -12.56 -13.05 -15.65
N ARG A 300 -13.10 -12.02 -14.97
CA ARG A 300 -12.51 -10.67 -14.94
C ARG A 300 -11.40 -10.51 -13.91
N ALA A 301 -11.29 -11.45 -12.96
CA ALA A 301 -10.27 -11.38 -11.91
C ALA A 301 -8.87 -11.63 -12.49
N ASP A 302 -7.92 -10.77 -12.13
CA ASP A 302 -6.50 -10.95 -12.46
C ASP A 302 -5.89 -12.10 -11.64
N HIS A 303 -6.39 -12.30 -10.41
CA HIS A 303 -5.93 -13.36 -9.51
C HIS A 303 -7.11 -14.10 -8.87
N VAL A 304 -7.09 -15.43 -8.96
CA VAL A 304 -8.11 -16.29 -8.35
C VAL A 304 -7.43 -17.32 -7.46
N TYR A 305 -7.59 -17.17 -6.14
CA TYR A 305 -7.06 -18.10 -5.15
C TYR A 305 -8.07 -19.23 -4.91
N ARG A 306 -7.60 -20.46 -5.02
CA ARG A 306 -8.37 -21.71 -4.83
C ARG A 306 -7.58 -22.60 -3.89
N GLU A 307 -8.26 -23.52 -3.19
CA GLU A 307 -7.53 -24.63 -2.56
C GLU A 307 -6.68 -25.34 -3.63
N PRO A 308 -5.46 -25.77 -3.28
CA PRO A 308 -4.75 -26.72 -4.13
C PRO A 308 -5.69 -27.90 -4.36
N GLN A 309 -5.98 -28.23 -5.62
CA GLN A 309 -6.71 -29.47 -5.92
C GLN A 309 -5.86 -30.65 -5.40
N PRO A 310 -6.46 -31.62 -4.68
CA PRO A 310 -5.74 -32.76 -4.13
C PRO A 310 -5.06 -33.60 -5.22
#